data_bcbde8706215c3f0ec374d1b9d06e7f0
#
_entry.id   bcbde8706215c3f0ec374d1b9d06e7f0
#
_cell.length_a   1.000
_cell.length_b   1.000
_cell.length_c   1.000
_cell.angle_alpha   90.00
_cell.angle_beta   90.00
_cell.angle_gamma   90.00
#
_symmetry.space_group_name_H-M   'P 1'
#
loop_
_entity.id
_entity.type
_entity.pdbx_description
1 polymer ?
#
loop_
_entity_poly.entity_id
_entity_poly.type
_entity_poly.pdbx_seq_one_letter_code
_entity_poly.pdbx_strand_id
1 'polypeptide(L)'
;MDVRLPLASVGLGLALLISGCSPSDEKKQASLEEKTVQFEQSLDAIQDPKLKDAIANLGGSLLLLERAQLKLDSKPLETEYGDDSLAPLKHYPTAQALVDTYVNGLFVLRKSSNSDYLTDLQPVFPFSFNMPTQFPFPHGLEWQSVTLSNKKVIPFQAEWSETDPGIQLSPSSSSLTNPDDLTITYPFIEGLEVDNKNQPQPVSLQGKLEVIAPGRVLAFELTKADIGKPRQDGNIRLTLLTLDRNVAEIELSNSAPLPEEANDASLNPLLAQARDSKGQILSRAGSINESAQQIAFYQQQLAEMQKQKAWSEAFEKQLEDEQKAFDQQHTNHYAKVYFNGLVDRLEVAVLDFSQANVTRKDLDLPVHRFDSNTTDRNIQPLPMPVVVYDDQAPHYLKGAQLDEESLKKSVTISQSVEDASAARIEFSHPRTFNDELLGSEFSTNDTPLTFFTQNEKGQRGEPIELPDEAFDIDPLRGVITYDLNLFPETPAYAVGSIPLFLATIEKSSINAQQLPKGLELRGNALIVDQKLFPADAWRFFAKDASGQYLKEILASSHSASADGTALFDVHYFYGEPSQLESYTRSTLDTVQYGFEVKLDKAESAPPAP
;
A
#
# COMPACT_ATOMS: atom_id res chain seq x y z
N MET A 1 -28.58 -2.27 -16.23
CA MET A 1 -28.42 -1.33 -15.10
C MET A 1 -27.91 -2.15 -13.94
N ASP A 2 -26.61 -2.10 -13.70
CA ASP A 2 -26.02 -2.80 -12.56
C ASP A 2 -26.35 -1.99 -11.32
N VAL A 3 -27.14 -2.55 -10.43
CA VAL A 3 -27.35 -2.00 -9.09
C VAL A 3 -26.07 -2.24 -8.32
N ARG A 4 -25.13 -1.32 -8.43
CA ARG A 4 -24.00 -1.23 -7.54
C ARG A 4 -24.49 -0.60 -6.24
N LEU A 5 -24.85 -1.44 -5.28
CA LEU A 5 -24.85 -1.00 -3.89
C LEU A 5 -23.45 -0.41 -3.62
N PRO A 6 -23.33 0.82 -3.11
CA PRO A 6 -22.04 1.41 -2.80
C PRO A 6 -21.48 0.79 -1.52
N LEU A 7 -21.07 -0.46 -1.62
CA LEU A 7 -20.13 -1.02 -0.67
C LEU A 7 -18.78 -0.45 -1.06
N ALA A 8 -18.33 0.55 -0.30
CA ALA A 8 -16.98 1.05 -0.40
C ALA A 8 -16.04 -0.14 -0.47
N SER A 9 -15.26 -0.20 -1.54
CA SER A 9 -14.28 -1.25 -1.77
C SER A 9 -13.35 -1.28 -0.56
N VAL A 10 -13.59 -2.23 0.34
CA VAL A 10 -12.67 -2.56 1.43
C VAL A 10 -11.48 -3.24 0.76
N GLY A 11 -10.51 -2.45 0.35
CA GLY A 11 -9.20 -2.91 -0.05
C GLY A 11 -8.45 -3.38 1.20
N LEU A 12 -8.83 -4.54 1.72
CA LEU A 12 -8.10 -5.22 2.78
C LEU A 12 -7.08 -6.14 2.12
N GLY A 13 -5.82 -5.68 2.07
CA GLY A 13 -4.68 -6.58 2.01
C GLY A 13 -4.64 -7.38 3.31
N LEU A 14 -5.20 -8.58 3.30
CA LEU A 14 -5.25 -9.46 4.45
C LEU A 14 -3.95 -10.25 4.55
N ALA A 15 -2.98 -9.76 5.32
CA ALA A 15 -1.93 -10.60 5.88
C ALA A 15 -2.47 -11.26 7.15
N LEU A 16 -2.57 -12.58 7.16
CA LEU A 16 -3.00 -13.36 8.32
C LEU A 16 -1.83 -13.54 9.29
N LEU A 17 -1.80 -12.76 10.36
CA LEU A 17 -0.91 -12.99 11.49
C LEU A 17 -1.69 -13.82 12.56
N ILE A 18 -1.35 -15.08 12.72
CA ILE A 18 -1.85 -15.90 13.84
C ILE A 18 -0.76 -15.93 14.90
N SER A 19 -0.85 -15.05 15.88
CA SER A 19 -0.07 -15.15 17.11
C SER A 19 -0.99 -14.94 18.32
N GLY A 20 -1.18 -16.02 19.09
CA GLY A 20 -1.63 -15.97 20.48
C GLY A 20 -3.08 -15.56 20.73
N CYS A 21 -4.06 -16.20 20.09
CA CYS A 21 -5.46 -16.03 20.46
C CYS A 21 -5.73 -16.55 21.87
N SER A 22 -6.53 -15.79 22.66
CA SER A 22 -7.03 -16.27 23.93
C SER A 22 -8.06 -17.41 23.69
N PRO A 23 -8.29 -18.35 24.62
CA PRO A 23 -9.29 -19.40 24.45
C PRO A 23 -10.72 -18.88 24.18
N SER A 24 -11.00 -17.62 24.45
CA SER A 24 -12.26 -16.95 24.12
C SER A 24 -12.33 -16.55 22.64
N ASP A 25 -11.19 -16.21 22.03
CA ASP A 25 -11.11 -15.74 20.65
C ASP A 25 -11.15 -16.91 19.68
N GLU A 26 -10.51 -18.05 20.01
CA GLU A 26 -10.64 -19.30 19.25
C GLU A 26 -12.10 -19.77 19.18
N LYS A 27 -12.88 -19.65 20.28
CA LYS A 27 -14.31 -19.97 20.27
C LYS A 27 -15.12 -19.03 19.37
N LYS A 28 -14.79 -17.75 19.34
CA LYS A 28 -15.46 -16.78 18.46
C LYS A 28 -15.14 -17.05 17.00
N GLN A 29 -13.89 -17.36 16.72
CA GLN A 29 -13.44 -17.73 15.37
C GLN A 29 -14.14 -19.01 14.88
N ALA A 30 -14.15 -20.07 15.67
CA ALA A 30 -14.88 -21.30 15.35
C ALA A 30 -16.39 -21.06 15.14
N SER A 31 -17.01 -20.19 15.95
CA SER A 31 -18.40 -19.79 15.77
C SER A 31 -18.64 -19.02 14.47
N LEU A 32 -17.69 -18.18 14.05
CA LEU A 32 -17.78 -17.43 12.80
C LEU A 32 -17.60 -18.35 11.58
N GLU A 33 -16.70 -19.31 11.65
CA GLU A 33 -16.53 -20.35 10.62
C GLU A 33 -17.81 -21.18 10.46
N GLU A 34 -18.41 -21.62 11.57
CA GLU A 34 -19.69 -22.31 11.54
C GLU A 34 -20.82 -21.47 10.91
N LYS A 35 -20.91 -20.17 11.26
CA LYS A 35 -21.86 -19.22 10.63
C LYS A 35 -21.61 -19.10 9.12
N THR A 36 -20.34 -19.04 8.70
CA THR A 36 -19.99 -18.94 7.29
C THR A 36 -20.47 -20.15 6.51
N VAL A 37 -20.17 -21.36 7.00
CA VAL A 37 -20.64 -22.63 6.39
C VAL A 37 -22.17 -22.69 6.34
N GLN A 38 -22.86 -22.33 7.42
CA GLN A 38 -24.32 -22.32 7.46
C GLN A 38 -24.91 -21.30 6.46
N PHE A 39 -24.27 -20.15 6.33
CA PHE A 39 -24.68 -19.13 5.35
C PHE A 39 -24.53 -19.64 3.92
N GLU A 40 -23.39 -20.20 3.56
CA GLU A 40 -23.14 -20.80 2.24
C GLU A 40 -24.13 -21.90 1.91
N GLN A 41 -24.38 -22.83 2.83
CA GLN A 41 -25.39 -23.86 2.65
C GLN A 41 -26.81 -23.28 2.45
N SER A 42 -27.12 -22.16 3.09
CA SER A 42 -28.41 -21.50 2.91
C SER A 42 -28.62 -20.93 1.50
N LEU A 43 -27.53 -20.54 0.82
CA LEU A 43 -27.58 -20.03 -0.56
C LEU A 43 -27.99 -21.11 -1.57
N ASP A 44 -27.70 -22.37 -1.29
CA ASP A 44 -28.06 -23.48 -2.19
C ASP A 44 -29.58 -23.73 -2.26
N ALA A 45 -30.31 -23.31 -1.26
CA ALA A 45 -31.77 -23.40 -1.24
C ALA A 45 -32.45 -22.30 -2.10
N ILE A 46 -31.74 -21.28 -2.53
CA ILE A 46 -32.27 -20.12 -3.27
C ILE A 46 -32.22 -20.43 -4.76
N GLN A 47 -33.39 -20.48 -5.39
CA GLN A 47 -33.53 -20.83 -6.81
C GLN A 47 -33.39 -19.64 -7.75
N ASP A 48 -33.72 -18.44 -7.30
CA ASP A 48 -33.65 -17.21 -8.10
C ASP A 48 -32.20 -16.69 -8.11
N PRO A 49 -31.53 -16.64 -9.28
CA PRO A 49 -30.11 -16.27 -9.35
C PRO A 49 -29.83 -14.85 -8.85
N LYS A 50 -30.69 -13.88 -9.22
CA LYS A 50 -30.50 -12.47 -8.82
C LYS A 50 -30.66 -12.31 -7.31
N LEU A 51 -31.62 -12.98 -6.71
CA LEU A 51 -31.80 -12.99 -5.26
C LEU A 51 -30.65 -13.69 -4.55
N LYS A 52 -30.18 -14.83 -5.10
CA LYS A 52 -29.01 -15.55 -4.58
C LYS A 52 -27.79 -14.66 -4.56
N ASP A 53 -27.48 -13.99 -5.67
CA ASP A 53 -26.34 -13.10 -5.79
C ASP A 53 -26.42 -11.90 -4.82
N ALA A 54 -27.60 -11.28 -4.69
CA ALA A 54 -27.80 -10.18 -3.76
C ALA A 54 -27.58 -10.59 -2.30
N ILE A 55 -28.14 -11.76 -1.89
CA ILE A 55 -27.96 -12.31 -0.54
C ILE A 55 -26.49 -12.70 -0.32
N ALA A 56 -25.85 -13.34 -1.30
CA ALA A 56 -24.44 -13.75 -1.21
C ALA A 56 -23.52 -12.52 -1.02
N ASN A 57 -23.75 -11.46 -1.78
CA ASN A 57 -22.95 -10.24 -1.71
C ASN A 57 -23.14 -9.52 -0.36
N LEU A 58 -24.36 -9.29 0.09
CA LEU A 58 -24.61 -8.59 1.35
C LEU A 58 -24.21 -9.43 2.56
N GLY A 59 -24.59 -10.70 2.59
CA GLY A 59 -24.26 -11.60 3.69
C GLY A 59 -22.76 -11.91 3.76
N GLY A 60 -22.12 -12.11 2.60
CA GLY A 60 -20.66 -12.28 2.51
C GLY A 60 -19.91 -11.05 3.04
N SER A 61 -20.35 -9.84 2.68
CA SER A 61 -19.77 -8.59 3.18
C SER A 61 -19.92 -8.45 4.70
N LEU A 62 -21.08 -8.80 5.27
CA LEU A 62 -21.27 -8.77 6.73
C LEU A 62 -20.40 -9.79 7.46
N LEU A 63 -20.21 -10.98 6.90
CA LEU A 63 -19.30 -11.99 7.47
C LEU A 63 -17.83 -11.56 7.38
N LEU A 64 -17.43 -10.94 6.28
CA LEU A 64 -16.08 -10.37 6.13
C LEU A 64 -15.83 -9.26 7.14
N LEU A 65 -16.82 -8.38 7.37
CA LEU A 65 -16.75 -7.33 8.38
C LEU A 65 -16.62 -7.90 9.79
N GLU A 66 -17.44 -8.92 10.15
CA GLU A 66 -17.36 -9.60 11.45
C GLU A 66 -15.99 -10.28 11.64
N ARG A 67 -15.45 -10.91 10.58
CA ARG A 67 -14.10 -11.51 10.60
C ARG A 67 -13.00 -10.47 10.77
N ALA A 68 -13.08 -9.36 10.04
CA ALA A 68 -12.13 -8.27 10.16
C ALA A 68 -12.13 -7.66 11.57
N GLN A 69 -13.31 -7.45 12.14
CA GLN A 69 -13.46 -6.94 13.49
C GLN A 69 -12.88 -7.91 14.53
N LEU A 70 -13.22 -9.19 14.44
CA LEU A 70 -12.69 -10.21 15.33
C LEU A 70 -11.16 -10.26 15.28
N LYS A 71 -10.59 -10.23 14.08
CA LYS A 71 -9.14 -10.21 13.88
C LYS A 71 -8.48 -8.99 14.54
N LEU A 72 -9.06 -7.79 14.37
CA LEU A 72 -8.54 -6.57 14.96
C LEU A 72 -8.68 -6.56 16.49
N ASP A 73 -9.81 -7.05 17.01
CA ASP A 73 -10.09 -7.13 18.45
C ASP A 73 -9.19 -8.18 19.16
N SER A 74 -8.79 -9.25 18.46
CA SER A 74 -7.96 -10.33 18.99
C SER A 74 -6.46 -10.16 18.78
N LYS A 75 -6.05 -9.15 17.98
CA LYS A 75 -4.62 -8.91 17.71
C LYS A 75 -3.86 -8.61 19.01
N PRO A 76 -2.72 -9.29 19.26
CA PRO A 76 -1.86 -8.96 20.38
C PRO A 76 -1.47 -7.48 20.37
N LEU A 77 -1.42 -6.86 21.54
CA LEU A 77 -1.04 -5.47 21.68
C LEU A 77 0.49 -5.35 21.66
N GLU A 78 1.04 -5.28 20.48
CA GLU A 78 2.44 -4.97 20.26
C GLU A 78 2.60 -3.52 19.83
N THR A 79 3.67 -2.86 20.27
CA THR A 79 3.91 -1.46 19.90
C THR A 79 4.72 -1.42 18.61
N GLU A 80 4.09 -0.85 17.58
CA GLU A 80 4.73 -0.61 16.29
C GLU A 80 4.53 0.88 15.94
N TYR A 81 5.62 1.52 15.50
CA TYR A 81 5.59 2.93 15.15
C TYR A 81 5.36 3.11 13.65
N GLY A 82 4.62 4.15 13.31
CA GLY A 82 4.27 4.52 11.95
C GLY A 82 4.74 5.91 11.56
N ASP A 83 4.37 6.29 10.34
CA ASP A 83 4.66 7.60 9.77
C ASP A 83 3.61 8.63 10.16
N ASP A 84 3.97 9.92 10.07
CA ASP A 84 3.03 11.01 10.25
C ASP A 84 2.13 11.16 9.02
N SER A 85 1.00 10.46 9.01
CA SER A 85 0.03 10.50 7.91
C SER A 85 -0.64 11.88 7.74
N LEU A 86 -0.57 12.74 8.75
CA LEU A 86 -1.10 14.10 8.71
C LEU A 86 -0.04 15.16 8.35
N ALA A 87 1.21 14.76 8.20
CA ALA A 87 2.30 15.69 7.93
C ALA A 87 2.11 16.48 6.63
N PRO A 88 1.64 15.91 5.50
CA PRO A 88 1.38 16.71 4.30
C PRO A 88 0.42 17.88 4.56
N LEU A 89 -0.59 17.70 5.42
CA LEU A 89 -1.52 18.76 5.80
C LEU A 89 -0.89 19.82 6.70
N LYS A 90 0.21 19.50 7.39
CA LYS A 90 0.95 20.43 8.25
C LYS A 90 1.94 21.31 7.46
N HIS A 91 2.52 20.78 6.37
CA HIS A 91 3.50 21.48 5.55
C HIS A 91 2.90 22.52 4.62
N TYR A 92 1.65 22.32 4.20
CA TYR A 92 0.99 23.22 3.27
C TYR A 92 -0.02 24.10 4.01
N PRO A 93 0.01 25.43 3.80
CA PRO A 93 -0.82 26.37 4.57
C PRO A 93 -2.31 26.22 4.32
N THR A 94 -2.69 25.62 3.19
CA THR A 94 -4.09 25.36 2.81
C THR A 94 -4.18 24.06 2.01
N ALA A 95 -5.37 23.46 1.97
CA ALA A 95 -5.65 22.32 1.11
C ALA A 95 -5.40 22.65 -0.37
N GLN A 96 -5.70 23.89 -0.81
CA GLN A 96 -5.44 24.34 -2.17
C GLN A 96 -3.93 24.39 -2.47
N ALA A 97 -3.09 24.83 -1.54
CA ALA A 97 -1.64 24.84 -1.73
C ALA A 97 -1.09 23.41 -1.91
N LEU A 98 -1.66 22.41 -1.20
CA LEU A 98 -1.31 21.01 -1.41
C LEU A 98 -1.73 20.53 -2.82
N VAL A 99 -2.96 20.88 -3.27
CA VAL A 99 -3.44 20.56 -4.62
C VAL A 99 -2.57 21.23 -5.69
N ASP A 100 -2.22 22.51 -5.50
CA ASP A 100 -1.38 23.24 -6.45
C ASP A 100 0.02 22.62 -6.55
N THR A 101 0.58 22.16 -5.44
CA THR A 101 1.84 21.43 -5.40
C THR A 101 1.73 20.10 -6.14
N TYR A 102 0.65 19.36 -5.92
CA TYR A 102 0.38 18.11 -6.63
C TYR A 102 0.31 18.34 -8.14
N VAL A 103 -0.55 19.26 -8.58
CA VAL A 103 -0.78 19.53 -10.00
C VAL A 103 0.48 20.03 -10.71
N ASN A 104 1.25 20.91 -10.07
CA ASN A 104 2.46 21.49 -10.65
C ASN A 104 3.71 20.60 -10.50
N GLY A 105 3.67 19.60 -9.62
CA GLY A 105 4.74 18.65 -9.43
C GLY A 105 4.67 17.41 -10.33
N LEU A 106 3.64 17.32 -11.17
CA LEU A 106 3.49 16.21 -12.13
C LEU A 106 4.48 16.36 -13.27
N PHE A 107 5.14 15.28 -13.64
CA PHE A 107 5.97 15.18 -14.84
C PHE A 107 6.06 13.71 -15.31
N VAL A 108 6.71 13.46 -16.43
CA VAL A 108 6.82 12.12 -17.02
C VAL A 108 8.28 11.77 -17.24
N LEU A 109 8.67 10.60 -16.78
CA LEU A 109 9.96 10.02 -17.08
C LEU A 109 9.83 9.03 -18.23
N ARG A 110 10.79 9.07 -19.12
CA ARG A 110 11.00 8.05 -20.11
C ARG A 110 12.11 7.13 -19.65
N LYS A 111 11.78 5.86 -19.41
CA LYS A 111 12.77 4.82 -19.15
C LYS A 111 13.30 4.26 -20.46
N SER A 112 14.59 3.98 -20.53
CA SER A 112 15.13 3.21 -21.64
C SER A 112 14.66 1.77 -21.49
N SER A 113 13.90 1.28 -22.48
CA SER A 113 13.54 -0.13 -22.58
C SER A 113 14.72 -0.93 -23.14
N ASN A 114 14.84 -2.19 -22.73
CA ASN A 114 15.76 -3.15 -23.36
C ASN A 114 15.28 -3.62 -24.75
N SER A 115 14.16 -3.08 -25.21
CA SER A 115 13.55 -3.38 -26.50
C SER A 115 13.55 -2.17 -27.41
N ASP A 116 14.02 -2.34 -28.65
CA ASP A 116 14.03 -1.29 -29.68
C ASP A 116 12.62 -0.87 -30.12
N TYR A 117 11.60 -1.65 -29.75
CA TYR A 117 10.20 -1.42 -30.16
C TYR A 117 9.35 -0.78 -29.07
N LEU A 118 9.83 -0.71 -27.84
CA LEU A 118 9.08 -0.24 -26.70
C LEU A 118 9.78 0.96 -26.04
N THR A 119 9.00 1.90 -25.59
CA THR A 119 9.45 3.00 -24.75
C THR A 119 8.49 3.16 -23.60
N ASP A 120 8.99 3.00 -22.39
CA ASP A 120 8.17 3.13 -21.20
C ASP A 120 8.13 4.58 -20.72
N LEU A 121 6.93 5.05 -20.46
CA LEU A 121 6.65 6.34 -19.87
C LEU A 121 6.11 6.13 -18.46
N GLN A 122 6.78 6.70 -17.49
CA GLN A 122 6.36 6.67 -16.09
C GLN A 122 5.90 8.07 -15.68
N PRO A 123 4.59 8.32 -15.52
CA PRO A 123 4.09 9.50 -14.83
C PRO A 123 4.57 9.50 -13.38
N VAL A 124 5.07 10.63 -12.93
CA VAL A 124 5.59 10.81 -11.56
C VAL A 124 4.68 11.75 -10.81
N PHE A 125 4.20 11.28 -9.68
CA PHE A 125 3.27 11.99 -8.82
C PHE A 125 3.98 12.47 -7.55
N PRO A 126 3.83 13.75 -7.16
CA PRO A 126 4.37 14.27 -5.91
C PRO A 126 3.86 13.51 -4.69
N PHE A 127 2.60 13.08 -4.75
CA PHE A 127 1.93 12.27 -3.75
C PHE A 127 1.30 11.06 -4.41
N SER A 128 1.11 9.97 -3.67
CA SER A 128 0.50 8.77 -4.23
C SER A 128 -0.94 9.02 -4.67
N PHE A 129 -1.22 8.71 -5.94
CA PHE A 129 -2.53 8.89 -6.55
C PHE A 129 -3.54 7.82 -6.11
N ASN A 130 -3.07 6.59 -5.92
CA ASN A 130 -3.93 5.43 -5.71
C ASN A 130 -4.12 5.02 -4.25
N MET A 131 -3.54 5.76 -3.30
CA MET A 131 -3.68 5.44 -1.89
C MET A 131 -4.55 6.48 -1.16
N PRO A 132 -5.83 6.16 -0.88
CA PRO A 132 -6.75 7.07 -0.16
C PRO A 132 -6.24 7.50 1.21
N THR A 133 -5.22 6.80 1.73
CA THR A 133 -4.59 7.09 3.03
C THR A 133 -3.43 8.08 2.93
N GLN A 134 -2.85 8.29 1.75
CA GLN A 134 -1.68 9.18 1.56
C GLN A 134 -2.05 10.51 0.93
N PHE A 135 -2.99 10.52 0.01
CA PHE A 135 -3.51 11.75 -0.59
C PHE A 135 -4.98 11.88 -0.24
N PRO A 136 -5.34 12.85 0.62
CA PRO A 136 -6.70 12.95 1.16
C PRO A 136 -7.74 13.46 0.16
N PHE A 137 -7.35 13.78 -1.08
CA PHE A 137 -8.24 14.40 -2.07
C PHE A 137 -8.49 13.43 -3.23
N PRO A 138 -9.71 12.96 -3.41
CA PRO A 138 -10.07 12.14 -4.56
C PRO A 138 -9.99 12.95 -5.84
N HIS A 139 -9.74 12.26 -6.92
CA HIS A 139 -9.45 12.87 -8.20
C HIS A 139 -9.77 11.90 -9.35
N GLY A 140 -9.92 12.46 -10.52
CA GLY A 140 -9.96 11.75 -11.78
C GLY A 140 -8.73 12.07 -12.62
N LEU A 141 -8.14 11.08 -13.26
CA LEU A 141 -7.07 11.23 -14.23
C LEU A 141 -7.40 10.45 -15.50
N GLU A 142 -7.31 11.12 -16.65
CA GLU A 142 -7.54 10.53 -17.96
C GLU A 142 -6.39 10.89 -18.89
N TRP A 143 -5.60 9.88 -19.29
CA TRP A 143 -4.58 10.08 -20.31
C TRP A 143 -5.21 10.13 -21.69
N GLN A 144 -4.81 11.10 -22.52
CA GLN A 144 -5.42 11.36 -23.81
C GLN A 144 -4.51 11.05 -24.99
N SER A 145 -3.26 11.49 -24.93
CA SER A 145 -2.34 11.33 -26.04
C SER A 145 -0.89 11.60 -25.66
N VAL A 146 0.03 11.17 -26.51
CA VAL A 146 1.44 11.55 -26.44
C VAL A 146 1.83 12.33 -27.71
N THR A 147 2.60 13.39 -27.54
CA THR A 147 3.22 14.12 -28.66
C THR A 147 4.65 13.64 -28.85
N LEU A 148 5.01 13.33 -30.09
CA LEU A 148 6.36 12.88 -30.46
C LEU A 148 7.23 14.05 -30.97
N SER A 149 8.55 13.86 -31.01
CA SER A 149 9.53 14.85 -31.47
C SER A 149 9.32 15.34 -32.90
N ASN A 150 8.69 14.53 -33.76
CA ASN A 150 8.25 14.89 -35.12
C ASN A 150 6.89 15.61 -35.15
N LYS A 151 6.33 15.98 -34.01
CA LYS A 151 5.03 16.64 -33.83
C LYS A 151 3.80 15.74 -34.12
N LYS A 152 3.99 14.44 -34.34
CA LYS A 152 2.86 13.51 -34.45
C LYS A 152 2.25 13.33 -33.07
N VAL A 153 0.91 13.35 -32.99
CA VAL A 153 0.14 13.08 -31.78
C VAL A 153 -0.42 11.67 -31.88
N ILE A 154 -0.18 10.86 -30.88
CA ILE A 154 -0.65 9.47 -30.78
C ILE A 154 -1.72 9.43 -29.68
N PRO A 155 -2.98 9.10 -29.99
CA PRO A 155 -4.04 8.99 -29.01
C PRO A 155 -3.84 7.77 -28.10
N PHE A 156 -4.33 7.87 -26.87
CA PHE A 156 -4.36 6.74 -25.94
C PHE A 156 -5.34 5.68 -26.45
N GLN A 157 -4.89 4.42 -26.48
CA GLN A 157 -5.68 3.27 -26.90
C GLN A 157 -5.70 2.25 -25.77
N ALA A 158 -6.88 1.92 -25.28
CA ALA A 158 -7.05 0.94 -24.21
C ALA A 158 -6.88 -0.51 -24.70
N GLU A 159 -6.96 -0.77 -26.01
CA GLU A 159 -6.82 -2.10 -26.59
C GLU A 159 -5.72 -2.12 -27.67
N TRP A 160 -4.85 -3.12 -27.58
CA TRP A 160 -3.84 -3.37 -28.60
C TRP A 160 -4.49 -3.93 -29.86
N SER A 161 -4.14 -3.39 -31.03
CA SER A 161 -4.62 -3.87 -32.32
C SER A 161 -3.47 -4.35 -33.20
N GLU A 162 -3.42 -5.66 -33.47
CA GLU A 162 -2.45 -6.25 -34.41
C GLU A 162 -2.63 -5.75 -35.85
N THR A 163 -3.79 -5.15 -36.17
CA THR A 163 -4.13 -4.71 -37.52
C THR A 163 -3.66 -3.30 -37.86
N ASP A 164 -3.27 -2.51 -36.85
CA ASP A 164 -2.67 -1.20 -37.07
C ASP A 164 -1.19 -1.21 -36.69
N PRO A 165 -0.27 -1.32 -37.67
CA PRO A 165 1.17 -1.31 -37.42
C PRO A 165 1.73 0.08 -37.09
N GLY A 166 0.87 1.04 -36.74
CA GLY A 166 1.26 2.39 -36.34
C GLY A 166 1.90 2.44 -34.94
N ILE A 167 2.44 3.62 -34.59
CA ILE A 167 2.89 3.89 -33.22
C ILE A 167 1.66 3.92 -32.32
N GLN A 168 1.71 3.21 -31.20
CA GLN A 168 0.60 3.10 -30.26
C GLN A 168 1.02 3.55 -28.87
N LEU A 169 0.08 4.12 -28.12
CA LEU A 169 0.21 4.46 -26.71
C LEU A 169 -0.82 3.64 -25.92
N SER A 170 -0.34 2.81 -25.00
CA SER A 170 -1.19 1.91 -24.22
C SER A 170 -0.70 1.82 -22.77
N PRO A 171 -1.52 1.32 -21.82
CA PRO A 171 -1.03 1.00 -20.49
C PRO A 171 0.00 -0.14 -20.55
N SER A 172 1.05 -0.09 -19.75
CA SER A 172 2.06 -1.15 -19.66
C SER A 172 1.57 -2.40 -18.92
N SER A 173 0.50 -2.27 -18.14
CA SER A 173 -0.15 -3.36 -17.41
C SER A 173 -1.59 -3.54 -17.89
N SER A 174 -2.17 -4.72 -17.62
CA SER A 174 -3.58 -5.03 -17.95
C SER A 174 -4.63 -4.18 -17.21
N SER A 175 -4.22 -3.31 -16.30
CA SER A 175 -5.11 -2.38 -15.61
C SER A 175 -5.40 -1.17 -16.50
N LEU A 176 -6.60 -1.11 -17.04
CA LEU A 176 -7.08 -0.01 -17.90
C LEU A 176 -7.48 1.24 -17.10
N THR A 177 -7.67 1.11 -15.79
CA THR A 177 -8.10 2.20 -14.92
C THR A 177 -6.89 2.83 -14.26
N ASN A 178 -6.51 4.00 -14.74
CA ASN A 178 -5.48 4.84 -14.15
C ASN A 178 -4.07 4.20 -14.18
N PRO A 179 -3.50 3.97 -15.36
CA PRO A 179 -2.20 3.32 -15.48
C PRO A 179 -1.09 4.21 -14.93
N ASP A 180 -0.32 3.67 -13.98
CA ASP A 180 0.86 4.33 -13.42
C ASP A 180 2.02 4.35 -14.41
N ASP A 181 2.03 3.39 -15.36
CA ASP A 181 3.01 3.26 -16.43
C ASP A 181 2.33 3.13 -17.79
N LEU A 182 2.89 3.77 -18.79
CA LEU A 182 2.43 3.75 -20.18
C LEU A 182 3.55 3.24 -21.08
N THR A 183 3.19 2.52 -22.14
CA THR A 183 4.14 2.03 -23.13
C THR A 183 3.84 2.60 -24.51
N ILE A 184 4.86 3.14 -25.18
CA ILE A 184 4.81 3.45 -26.60
C ILE A 184 5.38 2.26 -27.35
N THR A 185 4.55 1.67 -28.20
CA THR A 185 4.94 0.59 -29.11
C THR A 185 5.19 1.15 -30.50
N TYR A 186 6.36 0.89 -31.04
CA TYR A 186 6.74 1.26 -32.40
C TYR A 186 6.53 0.08 -33.36
N PRO A 187 6.23 0.34 -34.64
CA PRO A 187 6.09 -0.71 -35.63
C PRO A 187 7.38 -1.53 -35.74
N PHE A 188 7.23 -2.85 -35.74
CA PHE A 188 8.33 -3.75 -36.06
C PHE A 188 8.64 -3.69 -37.58
N ILE A 189 9.88 -3.40 -37.94
CA ILE A 189 10.34 -3.41 -39.32
C ILE A 189 11.42 -4.50 -39.45
N GLU A 190 11.08 -5.62 -40.10
CA GLU A 190 11.97 -6.76 -40.28
C GLU A 190 13.23 -6.35 -41.08
N GLY A 191 14.41 -6.66 -40.55
CA GLY A 191 15.70 -6.43 -41.22
C GLY A 191 16.30 -5.03 -41.06
N LEU A 192 15.66 -4.14 -40.33
CA LEU A 192 16.28 -2.91 -39.83
C LEU A 192 16.72 -3.15 -38.36
N GLU A 193 18.03 -3.05 -38.13
CA GLU A 193 18.51 -2.75 -36.78
C GLU A 193 17.93 -1.38 -36.46
N VAL A 194 16.87 -1.35 -35.67
CA VAL A 194 16.19 -0.12 -35.31
C VAL A 194 17.06 0.58 -34.27
N ASP A 195 17.95 1.44 -34.76
CA ASP A 195 18.63 2.38 -33.88
C ASP A 195 17.53 3.28 -33.27
N ASN A 196 17.22 3.07 -32.00
CA ASN A 196 16.23 3.82 -31.23
C ASN A 196 16.42 5.35 -31.33
N LYS A 197 17.63 5.81 -31.72
CA LYS A 197 17.95 7.23 -31.97
C LYS A 197 17.25 7.84 -33.18
N ASN A 198 16.81 7.02 -34.13
CA ASN A 198 16.13 7.49 -35.35
C ASN A 198 14.60 7.48 -35.22
N GLN A 199 14.06 6.89 -34.18
CA GLN A 199 12.62 6.90 -33.94
C GLN A 199 12.16 8.25 -33.35
N PRO A 200 10.96 8.73 -33.72
CA PRO A 200 10.37 9.90 -33.09
C PRO A 200 10.15 9.64 -31.60
N GLN A 201 10.80 10.43 -30.75
CA GLN A 201 10.78 10.25 -29.30
C GLN A 201 9.60 11.00 -28.65
N PRO A 202 9.01 10.51 -27.56
CA PRO A 202 7.99 11.24 -26.81
C PRO A 202 8.57 12.52 -26.23
N VAL A 203 7.84 13.63 -26.36
CA VAL A 203 8.23 14.93 -25.84
C VAL A 203 7.25 15.51 -24.84
N SER A 204 5.95 15.15 -24.95
CA SER A 204 4.95 15.49 -23.92
C SER A 204 3.82 14.48 -23.88
N LEU A 205 3.23 14.32 -22.70
CA LEU A 205 2.06 13.47 -22.43
C LEU A 205 0.88 14.37 -22.07
N GLN A 206 -0.24 14.20 -22.77
CA GLN A 206 -1.46 14.97 -22.55
C GLN A 206 -2.49 14.15 -21.78
N GLY A 207 -3.22 14.83 -20.88
CA GLY A 207 -4.28 14.22 -20.10
C GLY A 207 -5.22 15.26 -19.50
N LYS A 208 -6.21 14.79 -18.76
CA LYS A 208 -7.10 15.61 -17.94
C LYS A 208 -7.03 15.17 -16.50
N LEU A 209 -6.91 16.13 -15.62
CA LEU A 209 -6.86 15.91 -14.17
C LEU A 209 -8.02 16.66 -13.50
N GLU A 210 -8.72 15.96 -12.62
CA GLU A 210 -9.68 16.55 -11.71
C GLU A 210 -9.27 16.24 -10.26
N VAL A 211 -9.14 17.29 -9.44
CA VAL A 211 -8.78 17.18 -8.02
C VAL A 211 -9.80 17.96 -7.20
N ILE A 212 -10.33 17.34 -6.18
CA ILE A 212 -11.29 17.95 -5.26
C ILE A 212 -10.55 18.27 -3.95
N ALA A 213 -10.43 19.55 -3.63
CA ALA A 213 -9.87 19.99 -2.36
C ALA A 213 -10.99 20.34 -1.36
N PRO A 214 -10.83 19.99 -0.07
CA PRO A 214 -11.72 20.49 0.97
C PRO A 214 -11.58 22.02 1.08
N GLY A 215 -12.65 22.70 1.40
CA GLY A 215 -12.62 24.14 1.66
C GLY A 215 -11.81 24.49 2.91
N ARG A 216 -11.82 23.58 3.91
CA ARG A 216 -11.08 23.70 5.15
C ARG A 216 -10.54 22.34 5.61
N VAL A 217 -9.41 22.38 6.31
CA VAL A 217 -8.90 21.25 7.09
C VAL A 217 -8.90 21.67 8.56
N LEU A 218 -9.63 20.92 9.38
CA LEU A 218 -9.71 21.16 10.82
C LEU A 218 -8.89 20.11 11.56
N ALA A 219 -8.00 20.54 12.45
CA ALA A 219 -7.19 19.65 13.26
C ALA A 219 -7.73 19.60 14.70
N PHE A 220 -7.91 18.40 15.21
CA PHE A 220 -8.33 18.14 16.59
C PHE A 220 -7.32 17.24 17.27
N GLU A 221 -7.00 17.57 18.51
CA GLU A 221 -6.23 16.73 19.42
C GLU A 221 -7.17 16.25 20.53
N LEU A 222 -7.31 14.94 20.69
CA LEU A 222 -8.27 14.31 21.57
C LEU A 222 -7.56 13.32 22.52
N THR A 223 -8.05 13.26 23.74
CA THR A 223 -7.57 12.36 24.80
C THR A 223 -8.75 11.63 25.45
N LYS A 224 -8.48 10.72 26.37
CA LYS A 224 -9.55 10.06 27.15
C LYS A 224 -10.48 11.05 27.89
N ALA A 225 -9.99 12.24 28.20
CA ALA A 225 -10.81 13.28 28.84
C ALA A 225 -11.89 13.87 27.93
N ASP A 226 -11.75 13.67 26.61
CA ASP A 226 -12.67 14.19 25.58
C ASP A 226 -13.77 13.20 25.20
N ILE A 227 -13.78 12.00 25.76
CA ILE A 227 -14.80 10.97 25.46
C ILE A 227 -16.20 11.52 25.75
N GLY A 228 -17.10 11.40 24.76
CA GLY A 228 -18.48 11.86 24.83
C GLY A 228 -18.65 13.39 24.77
N LYS A 229 -17.56 14.17 24.68
CA LYS A 229 -17.60 15.62 24.58
C LYS A 229 -17.42 16.07 23.14
N PRO A 230 -18.46 16.57 22.47
CA PRO A 230 -18.34 17.00 21.09
C PRO A 230 -17.43 18.23 20.98
N ARG A 231 -16.55 18.22 20.00
CA ARG A 231 -15.79 19.36 19.53
C ARG A 231 -16.49 19.93 18.31
N GLN A 232 -16.78 21.22 18.29
CA GLN A 232 -17.51 21.86 17.21
C GLN A 232 -16.73 23.03 16.62
N ASP A 233 -16.69 23.08 15.29
CA ASP A 233 -16.17 24.20 14.53
C ASP A 233 -17.12 24.45 13.32
N GLY A 234 -17.88 25.53 13.40
CA GLY A 234 -18.91 25.84 12.41
C GLY A 234 -19.96 24.73 12.27
N ASN A 235 -20.06 24.18 11.09
CA ASN A 235 -20.99 23.09 10.73
C ASN A 235 -20.44 21.68 11.05
N ILE A 236 -19.17 21.57 11.41
CA ILE A 236 -18.51 20.32 11.75
C ILE A 236 -18.64 20.04 13.25
N ARG A 237 -19.05 18.83 13.59
CA ARG A 237 -19.08 18.34 14.97
C ARG A 237 -18.39 16.98 15.03
N LEU A 238 -17.28 16.91 15.77
CA LEU A 238 -16.49 15.70 15.99
C LEU A 238 -16.72 15.21 17.44
N THR A 239 -17.02 13.93 17.60
CA THR A 239 -17.20 13.30 18.91
C THR A 239 -16.30 12.08 19.01
N LEU A 240 -15.44 12.04 20.02
CA LEU A 240 -14.71 10.84 20.40
C LEU A 240 -15.68 9.99 21.23
N LEU A 241 -16.12 8.85 20.71
CA LEU A 241 -17.06 7.95 21.38
C LEU A 241 -16.35 7.08 22.40
N THR A 242 -15.22 6.49 22.00
CA THR A 242 -14.36 5.69 22.88
C THR A 242 -12.88 5.94 22.57
N LEU A 243 -12.04 5.75 23.59
CA LEU A 243 -10.59 5.65 23.47
C LEU A 243 -10.13 4.64 24.51
N ASP A 244 -10.04 3.39 24.10
CA ASP A 244 -9.66 2.30 25.00
C ASP A 244 -8.46 1.52 24.45
N ARG A 245 -7.42 1.45 25.25
CA ARG A 245 -6.14 0.78 24.90
C ARG A 245 -5.59 1.25 23.57
N ASN A 246 -5.85 0.50 22.52
CA ASN A 246 -5.35 0.72 21.14
C ASN A 246 -6.47 1.05 20.15
N VAL A 247 -7.67 1.33 20.61
CA VAL A 247 -8.86 1.56 19.78
C VAL A 247 -9.45 2.92 20.04
N ALA A 248 -9.74 3.67 18.98
CA ALA A 248 -10.49 4.92 19.02
C ALA A 248 -11.75 4.80 18.16
N GLU A 249 -12.91 5.17 18.70
CA GLU A 249 -14.15 5.31 17.95
C GLU A 249 -14.53 6.79 17.84
N ILE A 250 -14.79 7.24 16.63
CA ILE A 250 -15.00 8.63 16.30
C ILE A 250 -16.28 8.75 15.46
N GLU A 251 -17.07 9.76 15.75
CA GLU A 251 -18.22 10.15 14.96
C GLU A 251 -18.07 11.60 14.49
N LEU A 252 -18.25 11.81 13.20
CA LEU A 252 -18.22 13.11 12.55
C LEU A 252 -19.58 13.43 11.96
N SER A 253 -20.18 14.54 12.35
CA SER A 253 -21.35 15.11 11.68
C SER A 253 -21.02 16.42 11.00
N ASN A 254 -21.59 16.61 9.81
CA ASN A 254 -21.51 17.85 9.05
C ASN A 254 -22.93 18.30 8.71
N SER A 255 -23.34 19.45 9.23
CA SER A 255 -24.69 19.99 8.97
C SER A 255 -24.81 20.77 7.66
N ALA A 256 -23.71 21.02 6.97
CA ALA A 256 -23.72 21.68 5.67
C ALA A 256 -23.89 20.65 4.54
N PRO A 257 -24.68 20.95 3.51
CA PRO A 257 -24.79 20.10 2.34
C PRO A 257 -23.44 20.02 1.61
N LEU A 258 -23.14 18.84 1.06
CA LEU A 258 -21.99 18.67 0.17
C LEU A 258 -22.35 19.13 -1.25
N PRO A 259 -21.42 19.77 -1.98
CA PRO A 259 -21.58 19.98 -3.42
C PRO A 259 -21.72 18.63 -4.15
N GLU A 260 -22.35 18.66 -5.33
CA GLU A 260 -22.58 17.43 -6.13
C GLU A 260 -21.26 16.70 -6.43
N GLU A 261 -20.23 17.44 -6.76
CA GLU A 261 -18.89 16.90 -7.06
C GLU A 261 -18.21 16.27 -5.83
N ALA A 262 -18.56 16.71 -4.63
CA ALA A 262 -18.02 16.19 -3.38
C ALA A 262 -18.97 15.15 -2.72
N ASN A 263 -20.05 14.80 -3.38
CA ASN A 263 -21.01 13.80 -2.90
C ASN A 263 -20.63 12.39 -3.39
N ASP A 264 -19.32 12.10 -3.42
CA ASP A 264 -18.78 10.79 -3.76
C ASP A 264 -18.51 10.02 -2.46
N ALA A 265 -19.06 8.81 -2.36
CA ALA A 265 -18.89 7.92 -1.21
C ALA A 265 -17.41 7.49 -0.99
N SER A 266 -16.54 7.69 -1.97
CA SER A 266 -15.09 7.43 -1.83
C SER A 266 -14.37 8.52 -1.01
N LEU A 267 -15.00 9.69 -0.81
CA LEU A 267 -14.43 10.77 0.00
C LEU A 267 -14.39 10.39 1.48
N ASN A 268 -13.21 10.21 2.02
CA ASN A 268 -13.05 10.03 3.45
C ASN A 268 -12.77 11.40 4.12
N PRO A 269 -13.75 12.01 4.79
CA PRO A 269 -13.56 13.31 5.43
C PRO A 269 -12.76 13.24 6.72
N LEU A 270 -12.35 12.04 7.18
CA LEU A 270 -11.79 11.83 8.50
C LEU A 270 -10.47 11.07 8.42
N LEU A 271 -9.39 11.74 8.80
CA LEU A 271 -8.07 11.15 8.93
C LEU A 271 -7.67 11.12 10.41
N ALA A 272 -7.21 9.97 10.90
CA ALA A 272 -6.85 9.81 12.29
C ALA A 272 -5.49 9.12 12.43
N GLN A 273 -4.65 9.65 13.33
CA GLN A 273 -3.42 9.01 13.78
C GLN A 273 -3.32 9.09 15.30
N ALA A 274 -2.58 8.18 15.91
CA ALA A 274 -2.43 8.11 17.35
C ALA A 274 -0.98 8.28 17.77
N ARG A 275 -0.80 8.80 19.01
CA ARG A 275 0.51 8.85 19.65
C ARG A 275 0.47 8.13 20.99
N ASP A 276 1.60 7.50 21.32
CA ASP A 276 1.83 6.92 22.64
C ASP A 276 2.19 8.01 23.67
N SER A 277 2.39 7.60 24.92
CA SER A 277 2.78 8.49 26.03
C SER A 277 4.15 9.16 25.86
N LYS A 278 4.98 8.68 24.93
CA LYS A 278 6.27 9.28 24.57
C LYS A 278 6.14 10.26 23.40
N GLY A 279 4.93 10.42 22.85
CA GLY A 279 4.66 11.25 21.68
C GLY A 279 5.05 10.62 20.34
N GLN A 280 5.41 9.32 20.31
CA GLN A 280 5.71 8.60 19.10
C GLN A 280 4.41 8.22 18.37
N ILE A 281 4.42 8.29 17.04
CA ILE A 281 3.26 7.93 16.22
C ILE A 281 3.16 6.40 16.17
N LEU A 282 1.96 5.89 16.45
CA LEU A 282 1.65 4.48 16.38
C LEU A 282 1.22 4.10 14.95
N SER A 283 1.68 2.97 14.45
CA SER A 283 1.20 2.45 13.19
C SER A 283 -0.27 2.05 13.28
N ARG A 284 -1.00 2.14 12.17
CA ARG A 284 -2.41 1.79 12.09
C ARG A 284 -2.55 0.29 11.82
N ALA A 285 -3.26 -0.42 12.70
CA ALA A 285 -3.54 -1.85 12.55
C ALA A 285 -4.72 -2.13 11.60
N GLY A 286 -5.67 -1.19 11.52
CA GLY A 286 -6.84 -1.29 10.66
C GLY A 286 -7.95 -0.32 11.06
N SER A 287 -9.07 -0.34 10.32
CA SER A 287 -10.26 0.44 10.67
C SER A 287 -11.54 -0.22 10.18
N ILE A 288 -12.64 0.14 10.85
CA ILE A 288 -14.01 -0.19 10.48
C ILE A 288 -14.76 1.13 10.40
N ASN A 289 -15.42 1.38 9.28
CA ASN A 289 -16.12 2.64 9.04
C ASN A 289 -17.65 2.49 9.17
N GLU A 290 -18.14 1.28 9.35
CA GLU A 290 -19.54 0.98 9.56
C GLU A 290 -19.90 1.10 11.04
N SER A 291 -20.88 1.95 11.33
CA SER A 291 -21.44 2.07 12.68
C SER A 291 -22.30 0.86 13.05
N ALA A 292 -22.50 0.62 14.33
CA ALA A 292 -23.41 -0.43 14.79
C ALA A 292 -24.82 -0.30 14.21
N GLN A 293 -25.28 0.93 13.94
CA GLN A 293 -26.57 1.20 13.32
C GLN A 293 -26.60 0.80 11.85
N GLN A 294 -25.54 1.07 11.10
CA GLN A 294 -25.38 0.63 9.71
C GLN A 294 -25.32 -0.90 9.61
N ILE A 295 -24.55 -1.53 10.47
CA ILE A 295 -24.46 -3.00 10.52
C ILE A 295 -25.85 -3.62 10.81
N ALA A 296 -26.57 -3.08 11.79
CA ALA A 296 -27.92 -3.54 12.12
C ALA A 296 -28.90 -3.34 10.96
N PHE A 297 -28.82 -2.22 10.25
CA PHE A 297 -29.63 -1.97 9.06
C PHE A 297 -29.33 -2.98 7.94
N TYR A 298 -28.08 -3.26 7.63
CA TYR A 298 -27.71 -4.26 6.62
C TYR A 298 -28.11 -5.69 7.02
N GLN A 299 -28.03 -6.02 8.31
CA GLN A 299 -28.54 -7.31 8.83
C GLN A 299 -30.06 -7.41 8.66
N GLN A 300 -30.80 -6.32 8.87
CA GLN A 300 -32.24 -6.27 8.62
C GLN A 300 -32.56 -6.44 7.14
N GLN A 301 -31.86 -5.74 6.24
CA GLN A 301 -32.03 -5.90 4.79
C GLN A 301 -31.76 -7.35 4.35
N LEU A 302 -30.66 -7.97 4.85
CA LEU A 302 -30.36 -9.36 4.58
C LEU A 302 -31.50 -10.28 5.02
N ALA A 303 -32.03 -10.07 6.21
CA ALA A 303 -33.15 -10.86 6.72
C ALA A 303 -34.44 -10.67 5.90
N GLU A 304 -34.70 -9.47 5.35
CA GLU A 304 -35.82 -9.24 4.42
C GLU A 304 -35.61 -9.92 3.06
N MET A 305 -34.38 -9.87 2.51
CA MET A 305 -34.03 -10.62 1.28
C MET A 305 -34.25 -12.12 1.45
N GLN A 306 -33.84 -12.72 2.58
CA GLN A 306 -33.99 -14.15 2.86
C GLN A 306 -35.45 -14.61 2.98
N LYS A 307 -36.40 -13.70 3.21
CA LYS A 307 -37.84 -14.04 3.22
C LYS A 307 -38.44 -14.09 1.81
N GLN A 308 -37.75 -13.52 0.81
CA GLN A 308 -38.25 -13.50 -0.56
C GLN A 308 -38.04 -14.86 -1.25
N LYS A 309 -38.94 -15.17 -2.21
CA LYS A 309 -38.79 -16.38 -3.05
C LYS A 309 -38.12 -16.09 -4.38
N ALA A 310 -38.19 -14.86 -4.85
CA ALA A 310 -37.59 -14.38 -6.09
C ALA A 310 -37.35 -12.88 -6.01
N TRP A 311 -36.42 -12.38 -6.80
CA TRP A 311 -36.14 -10.97 -6.98
C TRP A 311 -37.26 -10.33 -7.84
N SER A 312 -37.71 -9.15 -7.47
CA SER A 312 -38.66 -8.37 -8.26
C SER A 312 -38.26 -6.89 -8.27
N GLU A 313 -38.64 -6.17 -9.34
CA GLU A 313 -38.38 -4.72 -9.43
C GLU A 313 -39.06 -3.93 -8.29
N ALA A 314 -40.23 -4.38 -7.82
CA ALA A 314 -40.87 -3.77 -6.67
C ALA A 314 -40.08 -3.93 -5.38
N PHE A 315 -39.49 -5.09 -5.17
CA PHE A 315 -38.64 -5.37 -4.01
C PHE A 315 -37.31 -4.62 -4.10
N GLU A 316 -36.68 -4.57 -5.28
CA GLU A 316 -35.49 -3.77 -5.53
C GLU A 316 -35.71 -2.30 -5.19
N LYS A 317 -36.82 -1.73 -5.68
CA LYS A 317 -37.19 -0.35 -5.38
C LYS A 317 -37.46 -0.12 -3.88
N GLN A 318 -38.06 -1.09 -3.20
CA GLN A 318 -38.25 -1.01 -1.75
C GLN A 318 -36.91 -0.90 -1.03
N LEU A 319 -35.94 -1.77 -1.36
CA LEU A 319 -34.60 -1.74 -0.75
C LEU A 319 -33.86 -0.42 -1.04
N GLU A 320 -33.99 0.10 -2.27
CA GLU A 320 -33.43 1.41 -2.62
C GLU A 320 -34.05 2.56 -1.82
N ASP A 321 -35.37 2.54 -1.65
CA ASP A 321 -36.09 3.57 -0.90
C ASP A 321 -35.77 3.50 0.59
N GLU A 322 -35.61 2.28 1.15
CA GLU A 322 -35.17 2.06 2.54
C GLU A 322 -33.71 2.53 2.74
N GLN A 323 -32.80 2.23 1.79
CA GLN A 323 -31.43 2.70 1.83
C GLN A 323 -31.36 4.23 1.81
N LYS A 324 -32.07 4.87 0.88
CA LYS A 324 -32.14 6.33 0.81
C LYS A 324 -32.67 6.96 2.09
N ALA A 325 -33.71 6.37 2.68
CA ALA A 325 -34.27 6.85 3.94
C ALA A 325 -33.26 6.69 5.09
N PHE A 326 -32.53 5.58 5.13
CA PHE A 326 -31.48 5.35 6.11
C PHE A 326 -30.35 6.37 5.96
N ASP A 327 -29.82 6.58 4.74
CA ASP A 327 -28.73 7.51 4.46
C ASP A 327 -29.09 8.96 4.80
N GLN A 328 -30.36 9.37 4.54
CA GLN A 328 -30.86 10.70 4.92
C GLN A 328 -30.91 10.92 6.45
N GLN A 329 -31.13 9.84 7.21
CA GLN A 329 -31.19 9.93 8.68
C GLN A 329 -29.81 9.76 9.33
N HIS A 330 -28.87 9.10 8.67
CA HIS A 330 -27.57 8.72 9.18
C HIS A 330 -26.44 9.33 8.34
N THR A 331 -26.38 10.65 8.33
CA THR A 331 -25.37 11.44 7.57
C THR A 331 -24.02 11.53 8.28
N ASN A 332 -23.90 10.94 9.46
CA ASN A 332 -22.67 10.98 10.23
C ASN A 332 -21.65 9.96 9.68
N HIS A 333 -20.41 10.40 9.56
CA HIS A 333 -19.30 9.50 9.28
C HIS A 333 -18.84 8.88 10.60
N TYR A 334 -18.64 7.57 10.60
CA TYR A 334 -18.14 6.81 11.73
C TYR A 334 -16.81 6.17 11.36
N ALA A 335 -15.88 6.14 12.31
CA ALA A 335 -14.65 5.38 12.18
C ALA A 335 -14.25 4.76 13.52
N LYS A 336 -14.01 3.44 13.50
CA LYS A 336 -13.36 2.71 14.57
C LYS A 336 -11.96 2.35 14.09
N VAL A 337 -10.94 2.97 14.68
CA VAL A 337 -9.55 2.86 14.23
C VAL A 337 -8.75 2.10 15.29
N TYR A 338 -7.99 1.12 14.82
CA TYR A 338 -7.10 0.29 15.64
C TYR A 338 -5.65 0.66 15.37
N PHE A 339 -4.87 0.73 16.44
CA PHE A 339 -3.45 1.06 16.39
C PHE A 339 -2.59 -0.06 16.99
N ASN A 340 -1.35 -0.14 16.55
CA ASN A 340 -0.38 -1.04 17.15
C ASN A 340 0.31 -0.32 18.32
N GLY A 341 -0.24 -0.46 19.52
CA GLY A 341 0.26 0.14 20.74
C GLY A 341 -0.80 0.90 21.56
N LEU A 342 -0.43 1.28 22.78
CA LEU A 342 -1.31 2.02 23.68
C LEU A 342 -1.45 3.48 23.26
N VAL A 343 -2.67 3.90 22.97
CA VAL A 343 -2.97 5.28 22.57
C VAL A 343 -3.09 6.16 23.81
N ASP A 344 -2.26 7.20 23.86
CA ASP A 344 -2.35 8.29 24.83
C ASP A 344 -3.14 9.48 24.26
N ARG A 345 -2.89 9.81 23.01
CA ARG A 345 -3.46 10.94 22.29
C ARG A 345 -3.83 10.57 20.87
N LEU A 346 -4.98 11.07 20.42
CA LEU A 346 -5.47 10.92 19.05
C LEU A 346 -5.43 12.28 18.35
N GLU A 347 -4.79 12.34 17.19
CA GLU A 347 -4.79 13.49 16.29
C GLU A 347 -5.76 13.18 15.15
N VAL A 348 -6.71 14.08 14.90
CA VAL A 348 -7.74 13.91 13.87
C VAL A 348 -7.74 15.13 12.98
N ALA A 349 -7.59 14.90 11.67
CA ALA A 349 -7.87 15.93 10.66
C ALA A 349 -9.23 15.67 10.03
N VAL A 350 -10.08 16.69 10.01
CA VAL A 350 -11.38 16.67 9.35
C VAL A 350 -11.29 17.51 8.09
N LEU A 351 -11.60 16.88 6.96
CA LEU A 351 -11.65 17.51 5.65
C LEU A 351 -13.08 18.00 5.39
N ASP A 352 -13.28 19.31 5.46
CA ASP A 352 -14.61 19.91 5.25
C ASP A 352 -14.85 20.17 3.76
N PHE A 353 -15.57 19.27 3.12
CA PHE A 353 -15.93 19.36 1.71
C PHE A 353 -17.21 20.19 1.44
N SER A 354 -17.84 20.78 2.44
CA SER A 354 -19.04 21.61 2.23
C SER A 354 -18.79 22.85 1.35
N GLN A 355 -17.51 23.27 1.26
CA GLN A 355 -17.04 24.32 0.36
C GLN A 355 -15.88 23.79 -0.48
N ALA A 356 -16.05 22.61 -1.05
CA ALA A 356 -15.01 21.98 -1.84
C ALA A 356 -14.65 22.83 -3.07
N ASN A 357 -13.35 22.85 -3.38
CA ASN A 357 -12.83 23.48 -4.57
C ASN A 357 -12.40 22.41 -5.57
N VAL A 358 -13.05 22.41 -6.74
CA VAL A 358 -12.73 21.45 -7.81
C VAL A 358 -11.76 22.10 -8.79
N THR A 359 -10.59 21.52 -8.87
CA THR A 359 -9.54 21.92 -9.85
C THR A 359 -9.60 20.97 -11.04
N ARG A 360 -9.95 21.49 -12.22
CA ARG A 360 -9.90 20.78 -13.50
C ARG A 360 -8.78 21.36 -14.34
N LYS A 361 -7.86 20.52 -14.79
CA LYS A 361 -6.70 20.95 -15.57
C LYS A 361 -6.44 20.04 -16.74
N ASP A 362 -6.30 20.64 -17.92
CA ASP A 362 -5.69 19.96 -19.05
C ASP A 362 -4.18 19.89 -18.80
N LEU A 363 -3.64 18.68 -18.87
CA LEU A 363 -2.23 18.41 -18.67
C LEU A 363 -1.51 18.38 -20.02
N ASP A 364 -0.35 19.00 -20.05
CA ASP A 364 0.65 18.86 -21.12
C ASP A 364 2.02 18.72 -20.45
N LEU A 365 2.31 17.48 -20.03
CA LEU A 365 3.47 17.18 -19.20
C LEU A 365 4.69 16.90 -20.07
N PRO A 366 5.81 17.62 -19.86
CA PRO A 366 7.04 17.33 -20.56
C PRO A 366 7.56 15.94 -20.20
N VAL A 367 8.07 15.22 -21.20
CA VAL A 367 8.71 13.92 -21.02
C VAL A 367 10.21 14.13 -20.85
N HIS A 368 10.72 13.75 -19.68
CA HIS A 368 12.13 13.82 -19.35
C HIS A 368 12.79 12.47 -19.58
N ARG A 369 13.93 12.48 -20.27
CA ARG A 369 14.71 11.28 -20.47
C ARG A 369 15.39 10.88 -19.18
N PHE A 370 15.23 9.63 -18.80
CA PHE A 370 15.93 9.00 -17.71
C PHE A 370 16.73 7.81 -18.24
N ASP A 371 18.03 7.94 -18.31
CA ASP A 371 18.91 6.87 -18.78
C ASP A 371 19.48 6.12 -17.58
N SER A 372 18.86 5.01 -17.21
CA SER A 372 19.37 4.10 -16.17
C SER A 372 20.69 3.42 -16.55
N ASN A 373 21.04 3.40 -17.83
CA ASN A 373 22.21 2.73 -18.37
C ASN A 373 23.25 3.69 -18.97
N THR A 374 23.28 4.95 -18.50
CA THR A 374 24.29 5.88 -19.04
C THR A 374 25.68 5.53 -18.51
N THR A 375 26.60 5.23 -19.41
CA THR A 375 28.02 5.12 -19.12
C THR A 375 28.68 6.48 -18.92
N ASP A 376 27.93 7.55 -19.16
CA ASP A 376 28.38 8.93 -19.06
C ASP A 376 27.90 9.55 -17.74
N ARG A 377 28.83 10.05 -16.93
CA ARG A 377 28.51 10.84 -15.73
C ARG A 377 27.89 12.22 -16.03
N ASN A 378 27.41 12.43 -17.25
CA ASN A 378 26.74 13.69 -17.62
C ASN A 378 25.28 13.72 -17.14
N ILE A 379 25.08 13.49 -15.84
CA ILE A 379 23.78 13.54 -15.19
C ILE A 379 23.28 14.99 -15.21
N GLN A 380 22.06 15.19 -15.69
CA GLN A 380 21.39 16.48 -15.67
C GLN A 380 20.36 16.52 -14.54
N PRO A 381 20.22 17.64 -13.84
CA PRO A 381 19.14 17.82 -12.87
C PRO A 381 17.79 17.73 -13.59
N LEU A 382 16.78 17.21 -12.89
CA LEU A 382 15.40 17.24 -13.37
C LEU A 382 14.81 18.64 -13.08
N PRO A 383 14.04 19.23 -14.00
CA PRO A 383 13.37 20.49 -13.74
C PRO A 383 12.25 20.28 -12.71
N MET A 384 12.40 20.87 -11.52
CA MET A 384 11.43 20.77 -10.44
C MET A 384 10.75 22.12 -10.23
N PRO A 385 9.48 22.26 -10.66
CA PRO A 385 8.74 23.51 -10.47
C PRO A 385 8.27 23.71 -9.03
N VAL A 386 8.27 22.64 -8.22
CA VAL A 386 7.79 22.66 -6.83
C VAL A 386 8.74 21.88 -5.93
N VAL A 387 8.73 22.22 -4.64
CA VAL A 387 9.38 21.45 -3.58
C VAL A 387 8.33 20.55 -2.94
N VAL A 388 8.66 19.27 -2.77
CA VAL A 388 7.81 18.32 -2.07
C VAL A 388 8.60 17.73 -0.90
N TYR A 389 7.99 17.74 0.27
CA TYR A 389 8.60 17.23 1.47
C TYR A 389 8.24 15.77 1.69
N ASP A 390 9.21 15.04 2.21
CA ASP A 390 9.02 13.67 2.67
C ASP A 390 8.94 13.68 4.20
N ASP A 391 7.79 13.29 4.71
CA ASP A 391 7.57 13.17 6.13
C ASP A 391 7.93 11.78 6.66
N GLN A 392 8.23 10.87 5.75
CA GLN A 392 8.70 9.53 6.05
C GLN A 392 10.20 9.50 6.32
N ALA A 393 10.70 10.51 7.06
CA ALA A 393 12.05 10.42 7.59
C ALA A 393 12.23 9.04 8.23
N PRO A 394 13.35 8.38 8.01
CA PRO A 394 13.53 6.94 8.21
C PRO A 394 13.30 6.52 9.67
N HIS A 395 12.03 6.44 10.06
CA HIS A 395 11.64 6.03 11.41
C HIS A 395 12.12 4.59 11.71
N TYR A 396 12.16 3.71 10.70
CA TYR A 396 12.68 2.36 10.82
C TYR A 396 14.19 2.33 11.13
N LEU A 397 14.95 3.36 10.73
CA LEU A 397 16.35 3.50 11.10
C LEU A 397 16.54 3.96 12.56
N LYS A 398 15.53 4.55 13.18
CA LYS A 398 15.58 4.99 14.59
C LYS A 398 15.50 3.83 15.59
N GLY A 399 14.88 2.71 15.18
CA GLY A 399 14.69 1.51 16.01
C GLY A 399 15.73 0.43 15.81
N ALA A 400 16.68 0.63 14.91
CA ALA A 400 17.54 -0.42 14.38
C ALA A 400 18.72 -0.86 15.28
N GLN A 401 18.82 -0.38 16.50
CA GLN A 401 19.75 -0.93 17.49
C GLN A 401 19.07 -1.98 18.34
N LEU A 402 18.78 -3.14 17.72
CA LEU A 402 18.31 -4.30 18.43
C LEU A 402 19.50 -5.16 18.85
N ASP A 403 19.50 -5.69 20.07
CA ASP A 403 20.35 -6.80 20.42
C ASP A 403 19.80 -8.12 19.84
N GLU A 404 20.60 -9.17 19.87
CA GLU A 404 20.22 -10.47 19.32
C GLU A 404 18.91 -11.02 19.92
N GLU A 405 18.72 -10.86 21.22
CA GLU A 405 17.54 -11.37 21.92
C GLU A 405 16.27 -10.58 21.51
N SER A 406 16.38 -9.28 21.42
CA SER A 406 15.30 -8.39 20.98
C SER A 406 14.94 -8.62 19.50
N LEU A 407 15.96 -8.83 18.65
CA LEU A 407 15.75 -9.17 17.24
C LEU A 407 14.96 -10.48 17.11
N LYS A 408 15.41 -11.54 17.78
CA LYS A 408 14.72 -12.85 17.76
C LYS A 408 13.27 -12.76 18.26
N LYS A 409 13.01 -11.97 19.30
CA LYS A 409 11.67 -11.76 19.84
C LYS A 409 10.76 -10.93 18.92
N SER A 410 11.34 -10.13 18.05
CA SER A 410 10.60 -9.28 17.13
C SER A 410 10.17 -9.99 15.85
N VAL A 411 10.69 -11.20 15.59
CA VAL A 411 10.31 -11.99 14.42
C VAL A 411 8.88 -12.50 14.61
N THR A 412 8.03 -12.23 13.64
CA THR A 412 6.69 -12.79 13.56
C THR A 412 6.59 -13.75 12.38
N ILE A 413 5.84 -14.83 12.55
CA ILE A 413 5.64 -15.84 11.52
C ILE A 413 4.15 -15.91 11.23
N SER A 414 3.79 -15.79 9.96
CA SER A 414 2.43 -15.98 9.48
C SER A 414 2.37 -17.09 8.44
N GLN A 415 1.19 -17.61 8.22
CA GLN A 415 0.92 -18.64 7.22
C GLN A 415 -0.27 -18.22 6.38
N SER A 416 -0.24 -18.59 5.11
CA SER A 416 -1.41 -18.48 4.22
C SER A 416 -1.47 -19.69 3.29
N VAL A 417 -2.66 -20.16 3.03
CA VAL A 417 -2.96 -21.15 1.99
C VAL A 417 -3.54 -20.36 0.83
N GLU A 418 -2.86 -20.35 -0.31
CA GLU A 418 -3.28 -19.56 -1.48
C GLU A 418 -4.40 -20.29 -2.24
N ASP A 419 -4.23 -21.60 -2.42
CA ASP A 419 -5.20 -22.48 -3.04
C ASP A 419 -4.98 -23.94 -2.55
N ALA A 420 -5.64 -24.90 -3.17
CA ALA A 420 -5.51 -26.32 -2.79
C ALA A 420 -4.09 -26.90 -3.02
N SER A 421 -3.23 -26.20 -3.74
CA SER A 421 -1.89 -26.66 -4.13
C SER A 421 -0.75 -25.86 -3.52
N ALA A 422 -0.95 -24.60 -3.19
CA ALA A 422 0.12 -23.69 -2.78
C ALA A 422 -0.13 -23.08 -1.39
N ALA A 423 0.90 -23.09 -0.56
CA ALA A 423 0.88 -22.48 0.75
C ALA A 423 2.19 -21.72 1.04
N ARG A 424 2.14 -20.80 2.00
CA ARG A 424 3.27 -19.94 2.36
C ARG A 424 3.50 -19.87 3.86
N ILE A 425 4.77 -19.70 4.20
CA ILE A 425 5.22 -19.25 5.52
C ILE A 425 5.93 -17.91 5.30
N GLU A 426 5.47 -16.87 5.96
CA GLU A 426 6.05 -15.53 5.86
C GLU A 426 6.67 -15.12 7.18
N PHE A 427 7.88 -14.59 7.11
CA PHE A 427 8.61 -14.06 8.24
C PHE A 427 8.67 -12.54 8.14
N SER A 428 8.36 -11.85 9.21
CA SER A 428 8.56 -10.42 9.31
C SER A 428 9.25 -10.04 10.61
N HIS A 429 9.99 -8.93 10.57
CA HIS A 429 10.64 -8.32 11.73
C HIS A 429 10.70 -6.80 11.54
N PRO A 430 11.03 -6.01 12.57
CA PRO A 430 11.30 -4.59 12.39
C PRO A 430 12.31 -4.36 11.28
N ARG A 431 12.00 -3.44 10.37
CA ARG A 431 12.84 -3.14 9.22
C ARG A 431 14.26 -2.79 9.63
N THR A 432 15.22 -3.39 8.96
CA THR A 432 16.64 -3.08 9.05
C THR A 432 17.04 -2.10 7.96
N PHE A 433 18.33 -1.77 7.90
CA PHE A 433 18.86 -0.78 6.97
C PHE A 433 18.45 -0.96 5.50
N ASN A 434 18.33 -2.18 5.01
CA ASN A 434 18.01 -2.48 3.61
C ASN A 434 16.65 -3.12 3.40
N ASP A 435 15.79 -3.14 4.39
CA ASP A 435 14.53 -3.91 4.36
C ASP A 435 14.75 -5.43 4.11
N GLU A 436 15.98 -5.89 4.23
CA GLU A 436 16.32 -7.30 4.04
C GLU A 436 16.06 -8.05 5.35
N LEU A 437 15.14 -9.00 5.28
CA LEU A 437 14.88 -9.94 6.37
C LEU A 437 15.92 -11.05 6.36
N LEU A 438 16.20 -11.56 5.17
CA LEU A 438 17.09 -12.66 4.91
C LEU A 438 18.19 -12.19 3.96
N GLY A 439 19.42 -12.59 4.17
CA GLY A 439 20.55 -12.17 3.35
C GLY A 439 20.67 -12.93 2.03
N SER A 440 21.53 -12.43 1.16
CA SER A 440 21.83 -13.02 -0.14
C SER A 440 22.51 -14.41 -0.07
N GLU A 441 22.96 -14.82 1.11
CA GLU A 441 23.59 -16.13 1.34
C GLU A 441 22.59 -17.24 1.71
N PHE A 442 21.30 -16.92 1.78
CA PHE A 442 20.26 -17.88 2.05
C PHE A 442 20.02 -18.74 0.80
N SER A 443 20.62 -19.92 0.77
CA SER A 443 20.44 -20.87 -0.33
C SER A 443 19.55 -22.01 0.10
N THR A 444 18.71 -22.49 -0.82
CA THR A 444 17.86 -23.65 -0.60
C THR A 444 18.66 -24.90 -0.23
N ASN A 445 19.89 -25.01 -0.72
CA ASN A 445 20.77 -26.16 -0.46
C ASN A 445 21.38 -26.16 0.94
N ASP A 446 21.45 -24.98 1.59
CA ASP A 446 22.08 -24.84 2.91
C ASP A 446 21.08 -24.55 4.03
N THR A 447 19.78 -24.43 3.69
CA THR A 447 18.77 -24.13 4.67
C THR A 447 18.28 -25.40 5.33
N PRO A 448 18.44 -25.54 6.64
CA PRO A 448 17.88 -26.68 7.38
C PRO A 448 16.36 -26.46 7.53
N LEU A 449 15.61 -26.73 6.46
CA LEU A 449 14.16 -26.73 6.46
C LEU A 449 13.67 -28.17 6.28
N THR A 450 12.87 -28.64 7.21
CA THR A 450 12.29 -29.98 7.19
C THR A 450 10.82 -29.89 7.53
N PHE A 451 10.02 -30.55 6.73
CA PHE A 451 8.57 -30.72 6.99
C PHE A 451 8.30 -32.05 7.70
N PHE A 452 7.30 -32.07 8.56
CA PHE A 452 6.97 -33.22 9.37
C PHE A 452 5.45 -33.51 9.32
N THR A 453 5.10 -34.78 9.46
CA THR A 453 3.73 -35.23 9.67
C THR A 453 3.25 -34.89 11.08
N GLN A 454 1.99 -35.19 11.37
CA GLN A 454 1.42 -35.15 12.72
C GLN A 454 1.20 -36.57 13.26
N ASN A 455 1.66 -36.82 14.48
CA ASN A 455 1.40 -38.10 15.13
C ASN A 455 -0.04 -38.17 15.73
N GLU A 456 -0.45 -39.33 16.23
CA GLU A 456 -1.78 -39.55 16.81
C GLU A 456 -2.10 -38.64 18.01
N LYS A 457 -1.10 -38.08 18.67
CA LYS A 457 -1.26 -37.18 19.81
C LYS A 457 -1.32 -35.68 19.37
N GLY A 458 -1.34 -35.42 18.07
CA GLY A 458 -1.35 -34.04 17.55
C GLY A 458 0.00 -33.33 17.62
N GLN A 459 1.10 -34.04 17.92
CA GLN A 459 2.47 -33.50 17.98
C GLN A 459 3.21 -33.81 16.69
N ARG A 460 4.38 -33.19 16.52
CA ARG A 460 5.29 -33.45 15.39
C ARG A 460 5.58 -34.95 15.27
N GLY A 461 5.38 -35.48 14.08
CA GLY A 461 5.61 -36.88 13.70
C GLY A 461 6.97 -37.08 12.99
N GLU A 462 6.96 -37.93 11.96
CA GLU A 462 8.14 -38.26 11.17
C GLU A 462 8.45 -37.18 10.14
N PRO A 463 9.74 -36.98 9.77
CA PRO A 463 10.13 -36.08 8.70
C PRO A 463 9.61 -36.58 7.35
N ILE A 464 9.23 -35.64 6.48
CA ILE A 464 8.78 -35.92 5.13
C ILE A 464 9.97 -35.71 4.17
N GLU A 465 10.32 -36.74 3.41
CA GLU A 465 11.32 -36.63 2.33
C GLU A 465 10.66 -35.95 1.13
N LEU A 466 11.24 -34.85 0.67
CA LEU A 466 10.70 -34.02 -0.40
C LEU A 466 11.68 -33.90 -1.56
N PRO A 467 11.20 -33.77 -2.82
CA PRO A 467 12.03 -33.34 -3.91
C PRO A 467 12.47 -31.86 -3.74
N ASP A 468 13.60 -31.50 -4.34
CA ASP A 468 14.17 -30.15 -4.22
C ASP A 468 13.20 -29.03 -4.70
N GLU A 469 12.32 -29.34 -5.64
CA GLU A 469 11.31 -28.42 -6.17
C GLU A 469 10.04 -28.27 -5.31
N ALA A 470 9.92 -28.99 -4.18
CA ALA A 470 8.70 -28.96 -3.36
C ALA A 470 8.49 -27.64 -2.63
N PHE A 471 9.53 -26.84 -2.46
CA PHE A 471 9.44 -25.51 -1.88
C PHE A 471 10.46 -24.56 -2.49
N ASP A 472 10.12 -23.28 -2.46
CA ASP A 472 10.99 -22.18 -2.88
C ASP A 472 11.11 -21.16 -1.73
N ILE A 473 12.26 -20.53 -1.65
CA ILE A 473 12.55 -19.54 -0.63
C ILE A 473 12.91 -18.22 -1.31
N ASP A 474 12.11 -17.19 -1.04
CA ASP A 474 12.42 -15.79 -1.39
C ASP A 474 13.08 -15.12 -0.18
N PRO A 475 14.42 -15.03 -0.16
CA PRO A 475 15.13 -14.47 0.98
C PRO A 475 14.91 -12.97 1.14
N LEU A 476 14.59 -12.25 0.05
CA LEU A 476 14.37 -10.80 0.10
C LEU A 476 13.02 -10.44 0.73
N ARG A 477 12.04 -11.34 0.54
CA ARG A 477 10.69 -11.14 1.10
C ARG A 477 10.49 -11.88 2.42
N GLY A 478 11.39 -12.77 2.79
CA GLY A 478 11.21 -13.62 3.95
C GLY A 478 10.06 -14.61 3.77
N VAL A 479 9.91 -15.18 2.57
CA VAL A 479 8.79 -16.06 2.22
C VAL A 479 9.29 -17.43 1.83
N ILE A 480 8.68 -18.47 2.39
CA ILE A 480 8.83 -19.86 1.95
C ILE A 480 7.50 -20.27 1.30
N THR A 481 7.53 -20.53 -0.01
CA THR A 481 6.37 -21.05 -0.74
C THR A 481 6.55 -22.54 -0.94
N TYR A 482 5.51 -23.35 -0.73
CA TYR A 482 5.59 -24.79 -0.91
C TYR A 482 4.35 -25.34 -1.63
N ASP A 483 4.58 -26.34 -2.52
CA ASP A 483 3.52 -26.99 -3.32
C ASP A 483 3.05 -28.27 -2.62
N LEU A 484 1.84 -28.22 -2.10
CA LEU A 484 1.20 -29.33 -1.36
C LEU A 484 1.03 -30.59 -2.22
N ASN A 485 0.97 -30.47 -3.55
CA ASN A 485 0.84 -31.62 -4.45
C ASN A 485 2.13 -32.45 -4.54
N LEU A 486 3.27 -31.87 -4.20
CA LEU A 486 4.58 -32.54 -4.22
C LEU A 486 4.89 -33.26 -2.89
N PHE A 487 4.01 -33.13 -1.90
CA PHE A 487 4.17 -33.81 -0.61
C PHE A 487 3.55 -35.21 -0.66
N PRO A 488 4.33 -36.26 -0.34
CA PRO A 488 3.81 -37.64 -0.28
C PRO A 488 2.81 -37.83 0.86
N GLU A 489 2.92 -37.02 1.91
CA GLU A 489 2.03 -36.98 3.07
C GLU A 489 1.71 -35.54 3.44
N THR A 490 0.54 -35.28 4.03
CA THR A 490 0.15 -33.91 4.42
C THR A 490 1.10 -33.35 5.47
N PRO A 491 1.80 -32.25 5.20
CA PRO A 491 2.69 -31.61 6.16
C PRO A 491 1.87 -30.97 7.28
N ALA A 492 2.35 -31.13 8.51
CA ALA A 492 1.71 -30.57 9.70
C ALA A 492 2.62 -29.64 10.49
N TYR A 493 3.93 -29.74 10.29
CA TYR A 493 4.93 -28.87 10.91
C TYR A 493 6.03 -28.57 9.92
N ALA A 494 6.56 -27.35 10.00
CA ALA A 494 7.81 -26.93 9.35
C ALA A 494 8.81 -26.52 10.43
N VAL A 495 10.01 -27.06 10.35
CA VAL A 495 11.10 -26.77 11.29
C VAL A 495 12.32 -26.37 10.53
N GLY A 496 12.93 -25.26 10.91
CA GLY A 496 14.10 -24.75 10.21
C GLY A 496 14.82 -23.67 10.97
N SER A 497 15.76 -23.02 10.28
CA SER A 497 16.39 -21.81 10.77
C SER A 497 16.60 -20.83 9.62
N ILE A 498 16.47 -19.54 9.92
CA ILE A 498 16.74 -18.45 9.00
C ILE A 498 17.85 -17.56 9.54
N PRO A 499 18.76 -17.05 8.70
CA PRO A 499 19.72 -16.05 9.10
C PRO A 499 19.04 -14.70 9.23
N LEU A 500 19.24 -14.02 10.36
CA LEU A 500 18.84 -12.64 10.60
C LEU A 500 20.11 -11.78 10.70
N PHE A 501 20.07 -10.59 10.14
CA PHE A 501 21.20 -9.68 10.20
C PHE A 501 21.05 -8.67 11.32
N LEU A 502 22.10 -8.53 12.10
CA LEU A 502 22.22 -7.55 13.16
C LEU A 502 23.32 -6.55 12.79
N ALA A 503 22.96 -5.27 12.71
CA ALA A 503 23.89 -4.20 12.41
C ALA A 503 23.66 -2.99 13.31
N THR A 504 24.73 -2.27 13.62
CA THR A 504 24.65 -0.95 14.23
C THR A 504 24.53 0.10 13.13
N ILE A 505 23.62 1.03 13.30
CA ILE A 505 23.42 2.14 12.36
C ILE A 505 23.96 3.42 12.96
N GLU A 506 24.87 4.05 12.24
CA GLU A 506 25.42 5.35 12.56
C GLU A 506 24.83 6.42 11.67
N LYS A 507 24.41 7.53 12.29
CA LYS A 507 23.85 8.69 11.61
C LYS A 507 24.86 9.80 11.55
N SER A 508 25.03 10.43 10.38
CA SER A 508 25.81 11.63 10.22
C SER A 508 25.12 12.66 9.33
N SER A 509 25.65 13.89 9.33
CA SER A 509 25.12 14.99 8.57
C SER A 509 26.21 15.59 7.70
N ILE A 510 25.92 15.77 6.42
CA ILE A 510 26.87 16.23 5.41
C ILE A 510 26.31 17.53 4.80
N ASN A 511 27.10 18.59 4.83
CA ASN A 511 26.74 19.83 4.16
C ASN A 511 26.84 19.66 2.64
N ALA A 512 25.81 20.04 1.91
CA ALA A 512 25.76 19.94 0.45
C ALA A 512 26.85 20.75 -0.27
N GLN A 513 27.38 21.79 0.38
CA GLN A 513 28.48 22.61 -0.17
C GLN A 513 29.87 22.01 0.10
N GLN A 514 29.98 20.96 0.94
CA GLN A 514 31.24 20.34 1.35
C GLN A 514 31.12 18.82 1.31
N LEU A 515 30.78 18.29 0.14
CA LEU A 515 30.60 16.86 -0.04
C LEU A 515 31.94 16.13 0.05
N PRO A 516 31.98 14.95 0.71
CA PRO A 516 33.13 14.08 0.68
C PRO A 516 33.37 13.52 -0.73
N LYS A 517 34.60 13.07 -0.98
CA LYS A 517 34.94 12.40 -2.24
C LYS A 517 33.99 11.22 -2.47
N GLY A 518 33.45 11.14 -3.67
CA GLY A 518 32.49 10.09 -4.07
C GLY A 518 31.02 10.50 -4.00
N LEU A 519 30.72 11.68 -3.42
CA LEU A 519 29.40 12.30 -3.53
C LEU A 519 29.49 13.56 -4.39
N GLU A 520 28.53 13.74 -5.28
CA GLU A 520 28.40 14.93 -6.13
C GLU A 520 26.93 15.35 -6.20
N LEU A 521 26.65 16.65 -6.06
CA LEU A 521 25.34 17.21 -6.27
C LEU A 521 25.31 18.07 -7.54
N ARG A 522 24.30 17.84 -8.37
CA ARG A 522 23.97 18.63 -9.55
C ARG A 522 22.51 19.05 -9.49
N GLY A 523 22.26 20.26 -8.97
CA GLY A 523 20.89 20.69 -8.67
C GLY A 523 20.21 19.69 -7.72
N ASN A 524 19.15 19.06 -8.16
CA ASN A 524 18.39 18.08 -7.37
C ASN A 524 18.84 16.62 -7.54
N ALA A 525 19.95 16.38 -8.24
CA ALA A 525 20.51 15.04 -8.43
C ALA A 525 21.72 14.80 -7.52
N LEU A 526 21.67 13.80 -6.67
CA LEU A 526 22.79 13.31 -5.89
C LEU A 526 23.38 12.09 -6.60
N ILE A 527 24.66 12.18 -6.93
CA ILE A 527 25.44 11.10 -7.55
C ILE A 527 26.32 10.48 -6.48
N VAL A 528 26.24 9.17 -6.32
CA VAL A 528 26.90 8.39 -5.27
C VAL A 528 27.80 7.33 -5.88
N ASP A 529 29.10 7.39 -5.60
CA ASP A 529 30.08 6.38 -6.01
C ASP A 529 29.92 5.12 -5.15
N GLN A 530 29.40 4.03 -5.73
CA GLN A 530 29.14 2.78 -5.01
C GLN A 530 30.40 2.12 -4.44
N LYS A 531 31.57 2.40 -4.99
CA LYS A 531 32.83 1.87 -4.45
C LYS A 531 33.18 2.50 -3.10
N LEU A 532 32.78 3.75 -2.88
CA LEU A 532 33.04 4.48 -1.63
C LEU A 532 31.84 4.45 -0.68
N PHE A 533 30.65 4.35 -1.25
CA PHE A 533 29.37 4.33 -0.54
C PHE A 533 28.49 3.20 -1.09
N PRO A 534 28.80 1.94 -0.75
CA PRO A 534 28.01 0.80 -1.22
C PRO A 534 26.53 0.93 -0.80
N ALA A 535 25.62 0.68 -1.73
CA ALA A 535 24.18 0.83 -1.50
C ALA A 535 23.63 -0.10 -0.40
N ASP A 536 24.31 -1.22 -0.15
CA ASP A 536 23.99 -2.15 0.94
C ASP A 536 24.45 -1.66 2.33
N ALA A 537 25.31 -0.66 2.40
CA ALA A 537 25.86 -0.12 3.65
C ALA A 537 25.53 1.35 3.89
N TRP A 538 25.02 2.08 2.88
CA TRP A 538 24.77 3.51 2.97
C TRP A 538 23.37 3.88 2.49
N ARG A 539 22.75 4.87 3.18
CA ARG A 539 21.52 5.55 2.75
C ARG A 539 21.68 7.05 2.92
N PHE A 540 21.12 7.79 1.99
CA PHE A 540 21.16 9.24 1.99
C PHE A 540 19.74 9.81 1.91
N PHE A 541 19.48 10.81 2.74
CA PHE A 541 18.23 11.56 2.76
C PHE A 541 18.57 13.04 2.58
N ALA A 542 17.92 13.67 1.62
CA ALA A 542 18.15 15.07 1.33
C ALA A 542 17.29 15.96 2.22
N LYS A 543 17.87 17.09 2.64
CA LYS A 543 17.15 18.14 3.37
C LYS A 543 17.32 19.48 2.68
N ASP A 544 16.29 20.30 2.77
CA ASP A 544 16.35 21.70 2.34
C ASP A 544 17.09 22.59 3.35
N ALA A 545 17.15 23.91 3.08
CA ALA A 545 17.81 24.87 3.96
C ALA A 545 17.10 25.05 5.32
N SER A 546 15.84 24.66 5.44
CA SER A 546 15.07 24.68 6.68
C SER A 546 15.25 23.40 7.52
N GLY A 547 15.94 22.39 6.97
CA GLY A 547 16.18 21.11 7.60
C GLY A 547 15.04 20.09 7.41
N GLN A 548 14.08 20.37 6.52
CA GLN A 548 13.01 19.46 6.17
C GLN A 548 13.46 18.47 5.10
N TYR A 549 13.02 17.23 5.20
CA TYR A 549 13.36 16.20 4.23
C TYR A 549 12.67 16.46 2.90
N LEU A 550 13.44 16.35 1.82
CA LEU A 550 12.93 16.41 0.46
C LEU A 550 12.52 15.02 0.01
N LYS A 551 11.36 14.94 -0.65
CA LYS A 551 10.89 13.67 -1.19
C LYS A 551 11.79 13.20 -2.32
N GLU A 552 12.22 11.95 -2.28
CA GLU A 552 12.91 11.30 -3.38
C GLU A 552 11.92 10.97 -4.51
N ILE A 553 12.31 11.27 -5.76
CA ILE A 553 11.48 11.06 -6.95
C ILE A 553 11.61 9.64 -7.44
N LEU A 554 12.84 9.14 -7.45
CA LEU A 554 13.20 7.83 -7.94
C LEU A 554 14.13 7.15 -6.96
N ALA A 555 13.92 5.85 -6.79
CA ALA A 555 14.95 4.97 -6.30
C ALA A 555 16.18 5.05 -7.22
N SER A 556 17.34 4.82 -6.67
CA SER A 556 18.63 4.92 -7.35
C SER A 556 18.66 4.24 -8.71
N SER A 557 19.30 4.86 -9.68
CA SER A 557 19.66 4.22 -10.94
C SER A 557 21.13 3.85 -10.92
N HIS A 558 21.46 2.67 -11.43
CA HIS A 558 22.84 2.20 -11.52
C HIS A 558 23.39 2.47 -12.91
N SER A 559 24.56 3.09 -12.99
CA SER A 559 25.28 3.30 -14.24
C SER A 559 26.68 2.73 -14.12
N ALA A 560 27.07 1.89 -15.07
CA ALA A 560 28.44 1.41 -15.17
C ALA A 560 29.27 2.37 -16.04
N SER A 561 30.53 2.61 -15.70
CA SER A 561 31.47 3.26 -16.61
C SER A 561 31.71 2.37 -17.84
N ALA A 562 32.14 2.96 -18.95
CA ALA A 562 32.37 2.23 -20.23
C ALA A 562 33.34 1.03 -20.08
N ASP A 563 34.22 1.04 -19.09
CA ASP A 563 35.14 -0.02 -18.75
C ASP A 563 34.62 -0.97 -17.65
N GLY A 564 33.39 -0.77 -17.16
CA GLY A 564 32.77 -1.57 -16.10
C GLY A 564 33.39 -1.39 -14.70
N THR A 565 34.31 -0.45 -14.53
CA THR A 565 35.09 -0.29 -13.30
C THR A 565 34.49 0.68 -12.28
N ALA A 566 33.61 1.58 -12.70
CA ALA A 566 32.95 2.54 -11.83
C ALA A 566 31.44 2.37 -11.89
N LEU A 567 30.84 2.06 -10.74
CA LEU A 567 29.39 2.04 -10.52
C LEU A 567 29.02 3.27 -9.70
N PHE A 568 27.93 3.90 -10.06
CA PHE A 568 27.37 4.99 -9.27
C PHE A 568 25.83 4.97 -9.29
N ASP A 569 25.25 5.42 -8.20
CA ASP A 569 23.80 5.62 -8.06
C ASP A 569 23.48 7.09 -8.28
N VAL A 570 22.28 7.35 -8.78
CA VAL A 570 21.75 8.71 -8.91
C VAL A 570 20.40 8.78 -8.21
N HIS A 571 20.29 9.68 -7.25
CA HIS A 571 19.07 9.95 -6.51
C HIS A 571 18.56 11.34 -6.91
N TYR A 572 17.30 11.44 -7.32
CA TYR A 572 16.65 12.70 -7.65
C TYR A 572 15.65 13.09 -6.59
N PHE A 573 15.63 14.38 -6.22
CA PHE A 573 14.75 14.91 -5.18
C PHE A 573 13.82 15.99 -5.70
N TYR A 574 12.65 16.12 -5.08
CA TYR A 574 11.74 17.26 -5.30
C TYR A 574 12.26 18.53 -4.58
N GLY A 575 13.32 19.11 -5.07
CA GLY A 575 14.00 20.28 -4.55
C GLY A 575 15.51 20.13 -4.53
N GLU A 576 16.23 21.21 -4.31
CA GLU A 576 17.69 21.21 -4.24
C GLU A 576 18.16 20.93 -2.80
N PRO A 577 18.95 19.86 -2.57
CA PRO A 577 19.46 19.56 -1.25
C PRO A 577 20.42 20.63 -0.74
N SER A 578 20.21 21.11 0.48
CA SER A 578 21.16 21.95 1.22
C SER A 578 22.01 21.16 2.20
N GLN A 579 21.50 19.99 2.61
CA GLN A 579 22.11 19.07 3.54
C GLN A 579 21.72 17.65 3.19
N LEU A 580 22.64 16.72 3.39
CA LEU A 580 22.37 15.29 3.34
C LEU A 580 22.46 14.72 4.77
N GLU A 581 21.50 13.92 5.13
CA GLU A 581 21.57 13.08 6.30
C GLU A 581 21.93 11.68 5.82
N SER A 582 23.06 11.16 6.28
CA SER A 582 23.52 9.84 5.89
C SER A 582 23.44 8.85 7.05
N TYR A 583 23.10 7.64 6.70
CA TYR A 583 23.08 6.50 7.59
C TYR A 583 24.03 5.44 7.04
N THR A 584 24.87 4.91 7.91
CA THR A 584 25.77 3.81 7.57
C THR A 584 25.58 2.66 8.53
N ARG A 585 25.58 1.46 8.01
CA ARG A 585 25.56 0.26 8.86
C ARG A 585 26.97 -0.25 9.09
N SER A 586 27.21 -0.74 10.30
CA SER A 586 28.42 -1.50 10.65
C SER A 586 28.43 -2.87 9.97
N THR A 587 29.49 -3.63 10.20
CA THR A 587 29.56 -5.03 9.80
C THR A 587 28.35 -5.79 10.33
N LEU A 588 27.76 -6.61 9.45
CA LEU A 588 26.62 -7.47 9.81
C LEU A 588 27.10 -8.67 10.62
N ASP A 589 26.47 -8.86 11.78
CA ASP A 589 26.54 -10.12 12.50
C ASP A 589 25.33 -10.97 12.11
N THR A 590 25.55 -12.20 11.68
CA THR A 590 24.47 -13.12 11.32
C THR A 590 24.01 -13.88 12.55
N VAL A 591 22.74 -13.74 12.88
CA VAL A 591 22.09 -14.44 13.98
C VAL A 591 21.17 -15.51 13.41
N GLN A 592 21.34 -16.77 13.82
CA GLN A 592 20.43 -17.85 13.41
C GLN A 592 19.14 -17.83 14.25
N TYR A 593 18.01 -17.70 13.57
CA TYR A 593 16.68 -17.78 14.16
C TYR A 593 16.06 -19.14 13.84
N GLY A 594 16.06 -20.04 14.84
CA GLY A 594 15.39 -21.33 14.71
C GLY A 594 13.88 -21.19 14.90
N PHE A 595 13.09 -21.85 14.06
CA PHE A 595 11.64 -21.83 14.15
C PHE A 595 11.04 -23.23 14.07
N GLU A 596 9.87 -23.39 14.67
CA GLU A 596 8.96 -24.52 14.49
C GLU A 596 7.55 -23.94 14.31
N VAL A 597 6.93 -24.22 13.17
CA VAL A 597 5.60 -23.73 12.81
C VAL A 597 4.68 -24.91 12.63
N LYS A 598 3.55 -24.90 13.31
CA LYS A 598 2.44 -25.84 13.05
C LYS A 598 1.68 -25.31 11.85
N LEU A 599 1.62 -26.11 10.78
CA LEU A 599 0.99 -25.73 9.53
C LEU A 599 -0.53 -25.85 9.60
N ASP A 600 -1.22 -24.89 9.02
CA ASP A 600 -2.65 -24.93 8.84
C ASP A 600 -3.00 -26.02 7.82
N LYS A 601 -4.07 -26.77 8.10
CA LYS A 601 -4.54 -27.78 7.14
C LYS A 601 -5.13 -27.04 5.94
N ALA A 602 -4.68 -27.39 4.73
CA ALA A 602 -5.44 -27.05 3.54
C ALA A 602 -6.85 -27.65 3.70
N GLU A 603 -7.87 -26.81 3.71
CA GLU A 603 -9.24 -27.32 3.60
C GLU A 603 -9.32 -28.11 2.30
N SER A 604 -9.59 -29.41 2.41
CA SER A 604 -9.78 -30.24 1.23
C SER A 604 -10.90 -29.64 0.40
N ALA A 605 -10.55 -29.19 -0.81
CA ALA A 605 -11.57 -28.80 -1.78
C ALA A 605 -12.62 -29.93 -1.85
N PRO A 606 -13.91 -29.62 -1.85
CA PRO A 606 -14.94 -30.65 -2.01
C PRO A 606 -14.64 -31.44 -3.30
N PRO A 607 -14.77 -32.75 -3.31
CA PRO A 607 -14.51 -33.56 -4.50
C PRO A 607 -15.30 -32.97 -5.67
N ALA A 608 -14.63 -32.71 -6.78
CA ALA A 608 -15.26 -32.23 -7.99
C ALA A 608 -16.45 -33.12 -8.37
N PRO A 609 -17.59 -32.57 -8.81
CA PRO A 609 -18.82 -33.28 -9.07
C PRO A 609 -18.70 -34.31 -10.18
#